data_f84ea39fad94892864d27a6392d11df1
#
_entry.id   f84ea39fad94892864d27a6392d11df1
#
_cell.length_a   1.000
_cell.length_b   1.000
_cell.length_c   1.000
_cell.angle_alpha   90.00
_cell.angle_beta   90.00
_cell.angle_gamma   90.00
#
_symmetry.space_group_name_H-M   'P 1'
#
loop_
_entity.id
_entity.type
_entity.pdbx_description
1 polymer ?
#
loop_
_entity_poly.entity_id
_entity_poly.type
_entity_poly.pdbx_seq_one_letter_code
_entity_poly.pdbx_strand_id
1 'polypeptide(L)'
;MKELIIKDSLEEYLSESKYINWNNECIRKKAYNLRTNYTNEISIIKASYEFVRDEIKHSWDVQDKRVTKTAAEVLEQGVGICWAKSNLLAALLRANGISTGICYQRLTLGDTPESGYCIHALNAVYIKSLDRWVRLDARGNKTGID
;
A
#
# COMPACT_ATOMS: atom_id res chain seq x y z
N MET A 1 -19.65 0.49 -7.71
CA MET A 1 -18.52 0.34 -6.76
C MET A 1 -19.06 0.15 -5.35
N LYS A 2 -18.55 -0.85 -4.65
CA LYS A 2 -19.00 -1.07 -3.27
C LYS A 2 -18.48 0.02 -2.36
N GLU A 3 -19.32 0.44 -1.43
CA GLU A 3 -18.95 1.41 -0.42
C GLU A 3 -17.88 0.85 0.52
N LEU A 4 -16.93 1.68 0.90
CA LEU A 4 -15.92 1.31 1.89
C LEU A 4 -16.54 1.27 3.27
N ILE A 5 -16.38 0.15 3.96
CA ILE A 5 -16.84 -0.01 5.34
C ILE A 5 -15.64 0.19 6.25
N ILE A 6 -15.68 1.24 7.05
CA ILE A 6 -14.62 1.56 8.01
C ILE A 6 -15.07 1.05 9.38
N LYS A 7 -14.36 0.04 9.87
CA LYS A 7 -14.73 -0.64 11.13
C LYS A 7 -14.04 -0.07 12.36
N ASP A 8 -12.90 0.59 12.16
CA ASP A 8 -12.08 1.09 13.26
C ASP A 8 -11.97 2.61 13.21
N SER A 9 -11.48 3.20 14.31
CA SER A 9 -11.23 4.64 14.37
C SER A 9 -10.03 5.02 13.50
N LEU A 10 -9.92 6.30 13.16
CA LEU A 10 -8.77 6.80 12.38
C LEU A 10 -7.44 6.51 13.08
N GLU A 11 -7.42 6.50 14.41
CA GLU A 11 -6.20 6.21 15.19
C GLU A 11 -5.69 4.79 14.97
N GLU A 12 -6.61 3.83 14.83
CA GLU A 12 -6.24 2.44 14.57
C GLU A 12 -5.50 2.32 13.24
N TYR A 13 -5.84 3.16 12.27
CA TYR A 13 -5.19 3.18 10.96
C TYR A 13 -3.88 3.98 10.95
N LEU A 14 -3.43 4.43 12.13
CA LEU A 14 -2.11 5.03 12.34
C LEU A 14 -1.22 4.14 13.19
N SER A 15 -1.75 3.06 13.74
CA SER A 15 -1.01 2.21 14.69
C SER A 15 0.09 1.40 13.98
N GLU A 16 1.07 1.01 14.77
CA GLU A 16 2.10 0.08 14.31
C GLU A 16 1.63 -1.36 14.52
N SER A 17 2.01 -2.25 13.63
CA SER A 17 1.74 -3.67 13.76
C SER A 17 2.94 -4.48 13.29
N LYS A 18 2.88 -5.81 13.43
CA LYS A 18 3.97 -6.69 13.02
C LYS A 18 4.38 -6.48 11.57
N TYR A 19 3.41 -6.35 10.67
CA TYR A 19 3.67 -6.24 9.24
C TYR A 19 3.72 -4.80 8.74
N ILE A 20 3.09 -3.89 9.45
CA ILE A 20 3.13 -2.45 9.15
C ILE A 20 3.98 -1.79 10.23
N ASN A 21 5.27 -2.11 10.19
CA ASN A 21 6.23 -1.70 11.21
C ASN A 21 6.84 -0.34 10.89
N TRP A 22 6.01 0.69 10.90
CA TRP A 22 6.38 2.04 10.46
C TRP A 22 7.42 2.71 11.35
N ASN A 23 7.60 2.25 12.59
CA ASN A 23 8.61 2.83 13.49
C ASN A 23 10.03 2.32 13.18
N ASN A 24 10.17 1.39 12.25
CA ASN A 24 11.47 0.93 11.77
C ASN A 24 12.26 2.10 11.20
N GLU A 25 13.56 2.16 11.49
CA GLU A 25 14.41 3.28 11.08
C GLU A 25 14.43 3.51 9.57
N CYS A 26 14.52 2.46 8.78
CA CYS A 26 14.54 2.57 7.31
C CYS A 26 13.21 3.11 6.78
N ILE A 27 12.09 2.66 7.35
CA ILE A 27 10.77 3.16 6.99
C ILE A 27 10.65 4.64 7.33
N ARG A 28 11.08 5.03 8.52
CA ARG A 28 11.00 6.43 8.97
C ARG A 28 11.85 7.34 8.10
N LYS A 29 13.04 6.91 7.75
CA LYS A 29 13.93 7.68 6.85
C LYS A 29 13.29 7.87 5.48
N LYS A 30 12.75 6.81 4.92
CA LYS A 30 12.11 6.89 3.59
C LYS A 30 10.86 7.78 3.64
N ALA A 31 10.03 7.62 4.66
CA ALA A 31 8.85 8.46 4.86
C ALA A 31 9.23 9.94 4.95
N TYR A 32 10.27 10.24 5.70
CA TYR A 32 10.79 11.61 5.80
C TYR A 32 11.23 12.14 4.43
N ASN A 33 12.00 11.37 3.67
CA ASN A 33 12.43 11.75 2.33
C ASN A 33 11.25 12.04 1.40
N LEU A 34 10.21 11.24 1.49
CA LEU A 34 9.04 11.39 0.63
C LEU A 34 8.23 12.64 0.94
N ARG A 35 8.30 13.14 2.18
CA ARG A 35 7.53 14.33 2.57
C ARG A 35 8.30 15.64 2.53
N THR A 36 9.64 15.62 2.49
CA THR A 36 10.45 16.82 2.63
C THR A 36 10.21 17.88 1.57
N ASN A 37 9.83 17.48 0.38
CA ASN A 37 9.60 18.39 -0.74
C ASN A 37 8.14 18.84 -0.88
N TYR A 38 7.26 18.42 0.04
CA TYR A 38 5.83 18.64 -0.09
C TYR A 38 5.23 19.25 1.17
N THR A 39 4.24 20.12 0.99
CA THR A 39 3.56 20.82 2.09
C THR A 39 2.14 20.32 2.35
N ASN A 40 1.57 19.54 1.44
CA ASN A 40 0.21 19.04 1.61
C ASN A 40 0.17 17.52 1.56
N GLU A 41 -0.86 16.96 2.19
CA GLU A 41 -1.00 15.50 2.32
C GLU A 41 -1.20 14.79 0.99
N ILE A 42 -1.91 15.41 0.05
CA ILE A 42 -2.18 14.78 -1.25
C ILE A 42 -0.88 14.54 -2.02
N SER A 43 0.03 15.51 -2.00
CA SER A 43 1.34 15.36 -2.63
C SER A 43 2.19 14.29 -1.94
N ILE A 44 2.11 14.21 -0.61
CA ILE A 44 2.83 13.18 0.15
C ILE A 44 2.26 11.79 -0.17
N ILE A 45 0.94 11.66 -0.23
CA ILE A 45 0.27 10.41 -0.60
C ILE A 45 0.68 9.99 -2.00
N LYS A 46 0.65 10.92 -2.95
CA LYS A 46 1.03 10.64 -4.33
C LYS A 46 2.48 10.18 -4.45
N ALA A 47 3.41 10.89 -3.79
CA ALA A 47 4.82 10.54 -3.82
C ALA A 47 5.07 9.15 -3.22
N SER A 48 4.41 8.85 -2.10
CA SER A 48 4.53 7.54 -1.45
C SER A 48 3.96 6.43 -2.32
N TYR A 49 2.80 6.66 -2.91
CA TYR A 49 2.16 5.72 -3.81
C TYR A 49 3.03 5.42 -5.04
N GLU A 50 3.53 6.47 -5.68
CA GLU A 50 4.37 6.32 -6.87
C GLU A 50 5.68 5.59 -6.55
N PHE A 51 6.27 5.87 -5.38
CA PHE A 51 7.46 5.17 -4.95
C PHE A 51 7.21 3.66 -4.83
N VAL A 52 6.16 3.27 -4.12
CA VAL A 52 5.86 1.83 -3.92
C VAL A 52 5.48 1.19 -5.25
N ARG A 53 4.69 1.86 -6.06
CA ARG A 53 4.28 1.35 -7.36
C ARG A 53 5.46 1.09 -8.29
N ASP A 54 6.37 2.06 -8.38
CA ASP A 54 7.41 2.06 -9.42
C ASP A 54 8.74 1.48 -8.96
N GLU A 55 9.13 1.70 -7.70
CA GLU A 55 10.45 1.29 -7.20
C GLU A 55 10.44 -0.09 -6.54
N ILE A 56 9.29 -0.57 -6.11
CA ILE A 56 9.16 -1.89 -5.52
C ILE A 56 8.57 -2.83 -6.57
N LYS A 57 9.35 -3.80 -6.98
CA LYS A 57 8.92 -4.75 -8.02
C LYS A 57 7.91 -5.73 -7.43
N HIS A 58 6.91 -6.10 -8.21
CA HIS A 58 6.00 -7.15 -7.79
C HIS A 58 6.70 -8.50 -8.01
N SER A 59 6.71 -9.34 -6.98
CA SER A 59 7.45 -10.61 -7.00
C SER A 59 7.11 -11.49 -8.20
N TRP A 60 5.83 -11.54 -8.54
CA TRP A 60 5.36 -12.33 -9.68
C TRP A 60 5.90 -11.80 -11.01
N ASP A 61 5.93 -10.46 -11.17
CA ASP A 61 6.34 -9.84 -12.44
C ASP A 61 7.82 -10.08 -12.76
N VAL A 62 8.65 -10.18 -11.72
CA VAL A 62 10.10 -10.38 -11.90
C VAL A 62 10.53 -11.81 -11.57
N GLN A 63 9.57 -12.70 -11.32
CA GLN A 63 9.82 -14.11 -10.97
C GLN A 63 10.78 -14.24 -9.79
N ASP A 64 10.64 -13.38 -8.80
CA ASP A 64 11.47 -13.37 -7.60
C ASP A 64 10.89 -14.34 -6.57
N LYS A 65 11.74 -15.19 -6.02
CA LYS A 65 11.34 -16.22 -5.05
C LYS A 65 11.44 -15.75 -3.60
N ARG A 66 12.00 -14.56 -3.36
CA ARG A 66 12.11 -14.04 -2.01
C ARG A 66 10.72 -13.72 -1.47
N VAL A 67 10.50 -14.09 -0.22
CA VAL A 67 9.24 -13.82 0.46
C VAL A 67 9.44 -12.63 1.40
N THR A 68 8.75 -11.54 1.13
CA THR A 68 8.75 -10.35 1.99
C THR A 68 7.36 -10.19 2.59
N LYS A 69 7.29 -9.84 3.85
CA LYS A 69 6.02 -9.68 4.58
C LYS A 69 5.91 -8.33 5.27
N THR A 70 6.92 -7.96 6.06
CA THR A 70 6.89 -6.69 6.78
C THR A 70 7.25 -5.54 5.84
N ALA A 71 6.75 -4.34 6.18
CA ALA A 71 7.07 -3.14 5.40
C ALA A 71 8.58 -2.94 5.27
N ALA A 72 9.33 -3.16 6.36
CA ALA A 72 10.78 -3.01 6.34
C ALA A 72 11.45 -3.99 5.38
N GLU A 73 11.01 -5.25 5.36
CA GLU A 73 11.56 -6.26 4.44
C GLU A 73 11.32 -5.86 2.98
N VAL A 74 10.11 -5.39 2.68
CA VAL A 74 9.76 -4.97 1.33
C VAL A 74 10.65 -3.80 0.89
N LEU A 75 10.86 -2.85 1.78
CA LEU A 75 11.72 -1.70 1.47
C LEU A 75 13.17 -2.12 1.23
N GLU A 76 13.72 -2.99 2.08
CA GLU A 76 15.11 -3.46 1.98
C GLU A 76 15.33 -4.31 0.73
N GLN A 77 14.41 -5.22 0.45
CA GLN A 77 14.55 -6.16 -0.67
C GLN A 77 14.09 -5.57 -2.01
N GLY A 78 13.25 -4.53 -1.98
CA GLY A 78 12.76 -3.90 -3.19
C GLY A 78 11.76 -4.74 -3.98
N VAL A 79 11.16 -5.74 -3.34
CA VAL A 79 10.25 -6.66 -4.00
C VAL A 79 9.17 -7.13 -3.02
N GLY A 80 7.97 -7.42 -3.54
CA GLY A 80 6.89 -7.96 -2.75
C GLY A 80 5.64 -8.24 -3.59
N ILE A 81 4.77 -9.11 -3.08
CA ILE A 81 3.45 -9.33 -3.66
C ILE A 81 2.52 -8.16 -3.26
N CYS A 82 1.29 -8.16 -3.78
CA CYS A 82 0.36 -7.04 -3.56
C CYS A 82 0.14 -6.74 -2.07
N TRP A 83 -0.02 -7.77 -1.23
CA TRP A 83 -0.19 -7.59 0.20
C TRP A 83 1.05 -6.95 0.86
N ALA A 84 2.23 -7.45 0.51
CA ALA A 84 3.49 -6.93 1.06
C ALA A 84 3.74 -5.48 0.62
N LYS A 85 3.49 -5.17 -0.64
CA LYS A 85 3.58 -3.79 -1.15
C LYS A 85 2.58 -2.87 -0.45
N SER A 86 1.37 -3.36 -0.17
CA SER A 86 0.36 -2.61 0.58
C SER A 86 0.80 -2.34 2.01
N ASN A 87 1.50 -3.29 2.64
CA ASN A 87 2.07 -3.10 3.97
C ASN A 87 3.11 -1.97 3.97
N LEU A 88 3.96 -1.92 2.95
CA LEU A 88 4.95 -0.85 2.84
C LEU A 88 4.29 0.52 2.64
N LEU A 89 3.32 0.62 1.74
CA LEU A 89 2.62 1.90 1.52
C LEU A 89 1.92 2.37 2.79
N ALA A 90 1.24 1.45 3.50
CA ALA A 90 0.59 1.79 4.77
C ALA A 90 1.62 2.30 5.79
N ALA A 91 2.78 1.64 5.89
CA ALA A 91 3.82 2.04 6.84
C ALA A 91 4.36 3.44 6.52
N LEU A 92 4.65 3.72 5.27
CA LEU A 92 5.15 5.03 4.85
C LEU A 92 4.14 6.15 5.14
N LEU A 93 2.87 5.90 4.86
CA LEU A 93 1.82 6.89 5.10
C LEU A 93 1.53 7.05 6.60
N ARG A 94 1.45 5.96 7.36
CA ARG A 94 1.25 6.03 8.81
C ARG A 94 2.40 6.76 9.50
N ALA A 95 3.64 6.55 9.05
CA ALA A 95 4.81 7.26 9.58
C ALA A 95 4.71 8.77 9.36
N ASN A 96 3.98 9.21 8.34
CA ASN A 96 3.71 10.61 8.06
C ASN A 96 2.38 11.11 8.63
N GLY A 97 1.75 10.32 9.51
CA GLY A 97 0.52 10.72 10.19
C GLY A 97 -0.73 10.60 9.34
N ILE A 98 -0.69 9.83 8.26
CA ILE A 98 -1.82 9.66 7.35
C ILE A 98 -2.45 8.29 7.59
N SER A 99 -3.71 8.30 8.04
CA SER A 99 -4.44 7.06 8.33
C SER A 99 -4.59 6.22 7.07
N THR A 100 -4.12 4.96 7.14
CA THR A 100 -4.08 4.07 5.99
C THR A 100 -4.35 2.65 6.43
N GLY A 101 -5.25 1.97 5.72
CA GLY A 101 -5.59 0.57 5.97
C GLY A 101 -5.30 -0.30 4.77
N ILE A 102 -5.48 -1.61 4.97
CA ILE A 102 -5.38 -2.61 3.92
C ILE A 102 -6.80 -3.06 3.59
N CYS A 103 -7.13 -3.03 2.30
CA CYS A 103 -8.40 -3.55 1.79
C CYS A 103 -8.14 -4.83 1.02
N TYR A 104 -9.14 -5.70 0.99
CA TYR A 104 -9.06 -6.93 0.23
C TYR A 104 -10.18 -6.97 -0.79
N GLN A 105 -9.85 -7.43 -1.98
CA GLN A 105 -10.78 -7.52 -3.09
C GLN A 105 -10.74 -8.93 -3.64
N ARG A 106 -11.91 -9.53 -3.85
CA ARG A 106 -12.02 -10.84 -4.45
C ARG A 106 -12.19 -10.67 -5.95
N LEU A 107 -11.24 -11.22 -6.71
CA LEU A 107 -11.22 -11.11 -8.17
C LEU A 107 -11.35 -12.50 -8.80
N THR A 108 -12.07 -12.59 -9.92
CA THR A 108 -12.09 -13.82 -10.71
C THR A 108 -10.77 -13.96 -11.47
N LEU A 109 -10.26 -15.19 -11.54
CA LEU A 109 -9.00 -15.46 -12.24
C LEU A 109 -9.16 -15.43 -13.77
N GLY A 110 -10.38 -15.61 -14.25
CA GLY A 110 -10.71 -15.55 -15.67
C GLY A 110 -12.06 -14.89 -15.88
N ASP A 111 -12.63 -15.10 -17.07
CA ASP A 111 -13.87 -14.42 -17.47
C ASP A 111 -15.12 -14.97 -16.81
N THR A 112 -15.04 -16.16 -16.20
CA THR A 112 -16.19 -16.83 -15.60
C THR A 112 -15.91 -17.24 -14.15
N PRO A 113 -16.97 -17.38 -13.31
CA PRO A 113 -16.80 -17.82 -11.93
C PRO A 113 -16.12 -19.19 -11.80
N GLU A 114 -16.27 -20.06 -12.78
CA GLU A 114 -15.68 -21.41 -12.78
C GLU A 114 -14.13 -21.35 -12.83
N SER A 115 -13.55 -20.26 -13.30
CA SER A 115 -12.10 -20.12 -13.36
C SER A 115 -11.46 -19.93 -11.99
N GLY A 116 -12.28 -19.69 -10.94
CA GLY A 116 -11.81 -19.49 -9.58
C GLY A 116 -11.59 -18.03 -9.22
N TYR A 117 -11.12 -17.81 -8.01
CA TYR A 117 -10.94 -16.46 -7.45
C TYR A 117 -9.57 -16.29 -6.83
N CYS A 118 -9.12 -15.06 -6.74
CA CYS A 118 -7.96 -14.70 -5.92
C CYS A 118 -8.32 -13.51 -5.04
N ILE A 119 -7.58 -13.35 -3.95
CA ILE A 119 -7.72 -12.19 -3.06
C ILE A 119 -6.62 -11.19 -3.43
N HIS A 120 -7.04 -10.00 -3.76
CA HIS A 120 -6.14 -8.90 -4.07
C HIS A 120 -6.12 -7.90 -2.92
N ALA A 121 -4.93 -7.48 -2.51
CA ALA A 121 -4.76 -6.50 -1.45
C ALA A 121 -4.42 -5.14 -2.04
N LEU A 122 -5.03 -4.11 -1.50
CA LEU A 122 -4.79 -2.72 -1.87
C LEU A 122 -4.96 -1.85 -0.61
N ASN A 123 -4.73 -0.54 -0.74
CA ASN A 123 -4.81 0.36 0.39
C ASN A 123 -6.05 1.22 0.37
N ALA A 124 -6.54 1.56 1.56
CA ALA A 124 -7.50 2.64 1.76
C ALA A 124 -6.79 3.75 2.52
N VAL A 125 -6.84 4.96 1.99
CA VAL A 125 -6.15 6.11 2.55
C VAL A 125 -7.17 7.20 2.87
N TYR A 126 -7.09 7.73 4.11
CA TYR A 126 -7.95 8.83 4.51
C TYR A 126 -7.31 10.15 4.14
N ILE A 127 -8.00 10.92 3.30
CA ILE A 127 -7.56 12.26 2.93
C ILE A 127 -8.28 13.26 3.81
N LYS A 128 -7.58 13.79 4.80
CA LYS A 128 -8.15 14.67 5.83
C LYS A 128 -8.77 15.93 5.23
N SER A 129 -8.10 16.55 4.26
CA SER A 129 -8.60 17.77 3.63
C SER A 129 -9.91 17.56 2.87
N LEU A 130 -10.20 16.34 2.44
CA LEU A 130 -11.43 15.99 1.73
C LEU A 130 -12.43 15.26 2.62
N ASP A 131 -12.02 14.89 3.83
CA ASP A 131 -12.81 14.09 4.77
C ASP A 131 -13.41 12.85 4.10
N ARG A 132 -12.55 12.09 3.42
CA ARG A 132 -13.00 10.88 2.70
C ARG A 132 -11.88 9.88 2.54
N TRP A 133 -12.27 8.61 2.42
CA TRP A 133 -11.36 7.51 2.12
C TRP A 133 -11.27 7.30 0.61
N VAL A 134 -10.06 7.03 0.13
CA VAL A 134 -9.83 6.65 -1.27
C VAL A 134 -9.05 5.35 -1.31
N ARG A 135 -9.23 4.59 -2.37
CA ARG A 135 -8.49 3.35 -2.59
C ARG A 135 -7.29 3.61 -3.49
N LEU A 136 -6.16 3.02 -3.12
CA LEU A 136 -4.94 3.09 -3.92
C LEU A 136 -4.38 1.68 -4.09
N ASP A 137 -4.05 1.32 -5.31
CA ASP A 137 -3.48 0.02 -5.63
C ASP A 137 -2.05 0.19 -6.11
N ALA A 138 -1.09 -0.04 -5.20
CA ALA A 138 0.33 0.13 -5.49
C ALA A 138 0.93 -1.02 -6.30
N ARG A 139 0.12 -2.01 -6.71
CA ARG A 139 0.52 -3.03 -7.67
C ARG A 139 0.96 -2.37 -8.98
N GLY A 140 0.26 -1.31 -9.35
CA GLY A 140 0.50 -0.61 -10.59
C GLY A 140 -0.08 -1.33 -11.79
N ASN A 141 0.06 -0.71 -12.94
CA ASN A 141 -0.43 -1.24 -14.19
C ASN A 141 0.68 -1.95 -14.96
N LYS A 142 0.33 -3.02 -15.63
CA LYS A 142 1.20 -3.67 -16.60
C LYS A 142 0.89 -3.11 -17.99
N THR A 143 1.81 -3.31 -18.92
CA THR A 143 1.57 -2.99 -20.33
C THR A 143 0.28 -3.68 -20.77
N GLY A 144 -0.67 -2.88 -21.28
CA GLY A 144 -1.96 -3.38 -21.73
C GLY A 144 -3.03 -3.51 -20.65
N ILE A 145 -2.73 -3.14 -19.41
CA ILE A 145 -3.67 -3.15 -18.29
C ILE A 145 -3.65 -1.77 -17.64
N ASP A 146 -4.80 -1.13 -17.60
CA ASP A 146 -5.00 0.15 -16.90
C ASP A 146 -5.96 0.01 -15.73
#